data_09b91c820bba9981225b48907384cc9b
#
_entry.id   09b91c820bba9981225b48907384cc9b
#
_cell.length_a   1.000
_cell.length_b   1.000
_cell.length_c   1.000
_cell.angle_alpha   90.00
_cell.angle_beta   90.00
_cell.angle_gamma   90.00
#
_symmetry.space_group_name_H-M   'P 1'
#
loop_
_entity.id
_entity.type
_entity.pdbx_description
1 polymer ?
#
loop_
_entity_poly.entity_id
_entity_poly.type
_entity_poly.pdbx_seq_one_letter_code
_entity_poly.pdbx_strand_id
1 'polypeptide(L)'
;MRVKRETPAELVVAEGTIWVSCICAVVASALLYSLRNQGQKLGGLLMAGFLLAFAAGFVLKTQVIFNAMERTASWSGRRLFWVKSGTIPFDAIQDVGMDSSVGNHGVLTYRMTIVTAQGTIPMSDSYSGGKQSKTEMRERILRFLGKEAGSANEADESSIRSLLAQGRKIDAIQLLRSSRNIGLTEAKQQVEAIEAQTETH
;
A
#
# COMPACT_ATOMS: atom_id res chain seq x y z
N MET A 1 1.29 6.70 -2.74
CA MET A 1 2.46 5.94 -3.19
C MET A 1 2.73 6.24 -4.65
N ARG A 2 3.97 6.46 -5.06
CA ARG A 2 4.34 6.77 -6.45
C ARG A 2 5.72 6.20 -6.79
N VAL A 3 5.93 5.89 -8.06
CA VAL A 3 7.25 5.51 -8.58
C VAL A 3 8.13 6.76 -8.56
N LYS A 4 9.28 6.66 -7.93
CA LYS A 4 10.25 7.74 -7.81
C LYS A 4 11.36 7.60 -8.85
N ARG A 5 11.75 6.37 -9.15
CA ARG A 5 12.73 6.00 -10.15
C ARG A 5 12.35 4.64 -10.74
N GLU A 6 12.45 4.52 -12.04
CA GLU A 6 12.29 3.27 -12.76
C GLU A 6 13.42 3.15 -13.78
N THR A 7 14.26 2.17 -13.58
CA THR A 7 15.36 1.80 -14.48
C THR A 7 15.33 0.29 -14.66
N PRO A 8 15.96 -0.28 -15.68
CA PRO A 8 16.02 -1.74 -15.84
C PRO A 8 16.65 -2.46 -14.64
N ALA A 9 17.52 -1.78 -13.89
CA ALA A 9 18.22 -2.34 -12.74
C ALA A 9 17.50 -2.07 -11.41
N GLU A 10 16.69 -1.02 -11.32
CA GLU A 10 16.15 -0.56 -10.04
C GLU A 10 14.76 0.06 -10.21
N LEU A 11 13.80 -0.39 -9.40
CA LEU A 11 12.49 0.23 -9.24
C LEU A 11 12.34 0.76 -7.81
N VAL A 12 12.22 2.09 -7.68
CA VAL A 12 12.04 2.77 -6.39
C VAL A 12 10.61 3.26 -6.26
N VAL A 13 9.91 2.72 -5.29
CA VAL A 13 8.55 3.12 -4.93
C VAL A 13 8.58 3.80 -3.58
N ALA A 14 8.07 5.01 -3.49
CA ALA A 14 8.07 5.77 -2.24
C ALA A 14 6.71 6.39 -1.94
N GLU A 15 6.38 6.45 -0.66
CA GLU A 15 5.28 7.22 -0.10
C GLU A 15 5.82 8.18 0.94
N GLY A 16 5.37 9.42 0.91
CA GLY A 16 5.76 10.42 1.90
C GLY A 16 4.70 11.49 2.02
N THR A 17 4.36 11.80 3.25
CA THR A 17 3.37 12.84 3.57
C THR A 17 4.14 14.12 3.94
N ILE A 18 4.51 14.91 2.93
CA ILE A 18 5.25 16.18 3.12
C ILE A 18 4.31 17.31 3.51
N TRP A 19 3.03 17.23 3.13
CA TRP A 19 2.05 18.29 3.31
C TRP A 19 1.85 18.71 4.77
N VAL A 20 1.81 17.75 5.70
CA VAL A 20 1.64 18.01 7.12
C VAL A 20 2.84 18.81 7.67
N SER A 21 4.06 18.42 7.27
CA SER A 21 5.28 19.15 7.65
C SER A 21 5.29 20.57 7.09
N CYS A 22 4.83 20.78 5.86
CA CYS A 22 4.73 22.10 5.26
C CYS A 22 3.71 22.98 6.01
N ILE A 23 2.54 22.45 6.32
CA ILE A 23 1.51 23.19 7.07
C ILE A 23 2.03 23.57 8.47
N CYS A 24 2.62 22.64 9.19
CA CYS A 24 3.19 22.92 10.51
C CYS A 24 4.33 23.96 10.44
N ALA A 25 5.17 23.93 9.42
CA ALA A 25 6.23 24.92 9.22
C ALA A 25 5.66 26.32 8.94
N VAL A 26 4.60 26.42 8.13
CA VAL A 26 3.91 27.70 7.85
C VAL A 26 3.26 28.25 9.12
N VAL A 27 2.56 27.42 9.90
CA VAL A 27 1.93 27.83 11.17
C VAL A 27 3.00 28.27 12.17
N ALA A 28 4.09 27.53 12.30
CA ALA A 28 5.20 27.90 13.19
C ALA A 28 5.83 29.25 12.79
N SER A 29 6.02 29.50 11.49
CA SER A 29 6.54 30.75 10.96
C SER A 29 5.60 31.93 11.24
N ALA A 30 4.30 31.73 11.04
CA ALA A 30 3.28 32.74 11.32
C ALA A 30 3.22 33.09 12.81
N LEU A 31 3.33 32.09 13.69
CA LEU A 31 3.42 32.30 15.13
C LEU A 31 4.67 33.07 15.54
N LEU A 32 5.84 32.73 15.01
CA LEU A 32 7.08 33.46 15.28
C LEU A 32 6.99 34.92 14.83
N TYR A 33 6.37 35.18 13.67
CA TYR A 33 6.13 36.54 13.20
C TYR A 33 5.19 37.34 14.10
N SER A 34 4.10 36.74 14.55
CA SER A 34 3.13 37.36 15.47
C SER A 34 3.76 37.71 16.80
N LEU A 35 4.59 36.81 17.35
CA LEU A 35 5.26 36.99 18.67
C LEU A 35 6.34 38.07 18.61
N ARG A 36 6.96 38.31 17.47
CA ARG A 36 7.89 39.42 17.27
C ARG A 36 7.23 40.77 17.51
N ASN A 37 5.92 40.87 17.23
CA ASN A 37 5.14 42.12 17.35
C ASN A 37 4.51 42.34 18.72
N GLN A 38 4.33 41.32 19.55
CA GLN A 38 3.53 41.44 20.80
C GLN A 38 4.31 41.37 22.13
N GLY A 39 5.65 41.30 22.08
CA GLY A 39 6.47 41.35 23.32
C GLY A 39 6.44 40.13 24.25
N GLN A 40 5.60 39.15 24.01
CA GLN A 40 5.53 37.88 24.75
C GLN A 40 6.52 36.84 24.19
N LYS A 41 7.77 36.90 24.64
CA LYS A 41 8.87 36.21 23.95
C LYS A 41 9.04 34.72 24.32
N LEU A 42 8.82 34.32 25.55
CA LEU A 42 9.25 32.96 25.99
C LEU A 42 8.25 31.85 25.64
N GLY A 43 6.98 32.03 25.94
CA GLY A 43 5.95 31.00 25.70
C GLY A 43 5.73 30.70 24.24
N GLY A 44 5.79 31.73 23.41
CA GLY A 44 5.64 31.59 21.98
C GLY A 44 6.84 30.96 21.27
N LEU A 45 8.05 31.19 21.77
CA LEU A 45 9.27 30.55 21.26
C LEU A 45 9.26 29.05 21.56
N LEU A 46 8.81 28.67 22.77
CA LEU A 46 8.66 27.27 23.16
C LEU A 46 7.60 26.56 22.27
N MET A 47 6.47 27.22 22.00
CA MET A 47 5.39 26.67 21.21
C MET A 47 5.79 26.54 19.71
N ALA A 48 6.51 27.50 19.17
CA ALA A 48 7.05 27.43 17.80
C ALA A 48 8.12 26.33 17.69
N GLY A 49 8.98 26.19 18.69
CA GLY A 49 9.98 25.12 18.77
C GLY A 49 9.31 23.73 18.83
N PHE A 50 8.25 23.59 19.63
CA PHE A 50 7.47 22.37 19.72
C PHE A 50 6.79 22.02 18.38
N LEU A 51 6.18 22.99 17.69
CA LEU A 51 5.57 22.79 16.38
C LEU A 51 6.60 22.40 15.30
N LEU A 52 7.79 22.98 15.32
CA LEU A 52 8.87 22.61 14.41
C LEU A 52 9.39 21.20 14.69
N ALA A 53 9.57 20.83 15.95
CA ALA A 53 9.95 19.47 16.35
C ALA A 53 8.87 18.45 15.95
N PHE A 54 7.61 18.81 16.16
CA PHE A 54 6.46 18.01 15.72
C PHE A 54 6.41 17.86 14.20
N ALA A 55 6.62 18.93 13.44
CA ALA A 55 6.69 18.90 11.98
C ALA A 55 7.83 18.01 11.47
N ALA A 56 9.00 18.10 12.09
CA ALA A 56 10.14 17.23 11.74
C ALA A 56 9.87 15.76 12.04
N GLY A 57 9.09 15.50 13.09
CA GLY A 57 8.69 14.15 13.49
C GLY A 57 7.65 13.49 12.58
N PHE A 58 6.84 14.29 11.91
CA PHE A 58 5.76 13.81 11.03
C PHE A 58 6.21 13.51 9.59
N VAL A 59 7.49 13.61 9.26
CA VAL A 59 8.02 13.16 7.98
C VAL A 59 8.01 11.63 7.95
N LEU A 60 6.82 11.07 7.72
CA LEU A 60 6.67 9.65 7.42
C LEU A 60 7.19 9.39 6.01
N LYS A 61 8.22 8.61 5.89
CA LYS A 61 8.80 8.24 4.60
C LYS A 61 8.95 6.73 4.55
N THR A 62 8.14 6.12 3.73
CA THR A 62 8.27 4.69 3.42
C THR A 62 8.80 4.57 2.00
N GLN A 63 9.82 3.78 1.82
CA GLN A 63 10.46 3.53 0.54
C GLN A 63 10.69 2.04 0.38
N VAL A 64 10.35 1.52 -0.79
CA VAL A 64 10.66 0.15 -1.21
C VAL A 64 11.51 0.24 -2.47
N ILE A 65 12.64 -0.43 -2.46
CA ILE A 65 13.62 -0.47 -3.54
C ILE A 65 13.70 -1.91 -4.02
N PHE A 66 13.34 -2.14 -5.27
CA PHE A 66 13.53 -3.41 -5.95
C PHE A 66 14.81 -3.33 -6.77
N ASN A 67 15.80 -4.17 -6.48
CA ASN A 67 17.07 -4.25 -7.17
C ASN A 67 17.12 -5.52 -8.04
N ALA A 68 17.10 -5.36 -9.36
CA ALA A 68 17.11 -6.48 -10.29
C ALA A 68 18.46 -7.19 -10.33
N MET A 69 19.57 -6.47 -10.10
CA MET A 69 20.93 -7.06 -10.11
C MET A 69 21.14 -8.00 -8.92
N GLU A 70 20.70 -7.58 -7.74
CA GLU A 70 20.79 -8.37 -6.51
C GLU A 70 19.58 -9.30 -6.32
N ARG A 71 18.54 -9.17 -7.15
CA ARG A 71 17.26 -9.88 -7.01
C ARG A 71 16.66 -9.74 -5.62
N THR A 72 16.74 -8.53 -5.06
CA THR A 72 16.27 -8.22 -3.71
C THR A 72 15.30 -7.05 -3.70
N ALA A 73 14.36 -7.10 -2.79
CA ALA A 73 13.49 -5.98 -2.44
C ALA A 73 13.84 -5.51 -1.04
N SER A 74 14.33 -4.28 -0.92
CA SER A 74 14.65 -3.65 0.36
C SER A 74 13.57 -2.64 0.69
N TRP A 75 13.05 -2.70 1.89
CA TRP A 75 12.06 -1.76 2.38
C TRP A 75 12.58 -1.01 3.59
N SER A 76 12.28 0.26 3.66
CA SER A 76 12.59 1.13 4.79
C SER A 76 11.41 2.03 5.10
N GLY A 77 10.95 1.98 6.35
CA GLY A 77 9.95 2.87 6.89
C GLY A 77 10.53 3.69 8.03
N ARG A 78 10.45 5.00 7.93
CA ARG A 78 10.90 5.92 8.99
C ARG A 78 9.69 6.54 9.67
N ARG A 79 9.55 6.25 10.96
CA ARG A 79 8.60 6.90 11.85
C ARG A 79 9.37 7.61 12.93
N LEU A 80 9.22 8.91 13.08
CA LEU A 80 9.75 9.75 14.13
C LEU A 80 11.16 9.32 14.62
N PHE A 81 11.24 8.34 15.51
CA PHE A 81 12.47 7.81 16.11
C PHE A 81 12.75 6.34 15.76
N TRP A 82 11.85 5.70 14.97
CA TRP A 82 11.94 4.29 14.66
C TRP A 82 12.18 4.12 13.16
N VAL A 83 13.23 3.41 12.82
CA VAL A 83 13.51 2.96 11.45
C VAL A 83 13.25 1.46 11.42
N LYS A 84 12.27 1.06 10.63
CA LYS A 84 12.08 -0.34 10.28
C LYS A 84 12.61 -0.55 8.88
N SER A 85 13.51 -1.49 8.70
CA SER A 85 14.03 -1.86 7.41
C SER A 85 14.16 -3.36 7.32
N GLY A 86 14.11 -3.88 6.11
CA GLY A 86 14.32 -5.28 5.83
C GLY A 86 14.65 -5.49 4.37
N THR A 87 15.18 -6.64 4.05
CA THR A 87 15.48 -7.05 2.69
C THR A 87 14.96 -8.46 2.49
N ILE A 88 14.31 -8.70 1.37
CA ILE A 88 13.77 -10.00 0.97
C ILE A 88 14.22 -10.32 -0.45
N PRO A 89 14.59 -11.57 -0.76
CA PRO A 89 14.88 -11.98 -2.12
C PRO A 89 13.59 -12.02 -2.97
N PHE A 90 13.69 -11.78 -4.27
CA PHE A 90 12.54 -11.82 -5.17
C PHE A 90 11.82 -13.17 -5.17
N ASP A 91 12.57 -14.25 -4.97
CA ASP A 91 12.02 -15.60 -4.95
C ASP A 91 11.13 -15.86 -3.73
N ALA A 92 11.33 -15.12 -2.63
CA ALA A 92 10.46 -15.17 -1.46
C ALA A 92 9.16 -14.36 -1.63
N ILE A 93 9.10 -13.47 -2.61
CA ILE A 93 7.90 -12.70 -2.92
C ILE A 93 6.96 -13.60 -3.72
N GLN A 94 5.82 -13.93 -3.19
CA GLN A 94 4.79 -14.71 -3.90
C GLN A 94 3.93 -13.81 -4.78
N ASP A 95 3.44 -12.71 -4.23
CA ASP A 95 2.59 -11.74 -4.92
C ASP A 95 2.75 -10.34 -4.32
N VAL A 96 2.19 -9.36 -5.01
CA VAL A 96 2.00 -8.00 -4.51
C VAL A 96 0.50 -7.78 -4.34
N GLY A 97 0.04 -7.81 -3.11
CA GLY A 97 -1.37 -7.69 -2.75
C GLY A 97 -1.83 -6.25 -2.51
N MET A 98 -3.12 -6.10 -2.38
CA MET A 98 -3.76 -4.87 -1.89
C MET A 98 -4.65 -5.20 -0.70
N ASP A 99 -4.35 -4.58 0.42
CA ASP A 99 -5.17 -4.57 1.62
C ASP A 99 -6.17 -3.43 1.56
N SER A 100 -7.42 -3.65 1.97
CA SER A 100 -8.42 -2.60 2.03
C SER A 100 -8.91 -2.37 3.45
N SER A 101 -9.19 -1.12 3.77
CA SER A 101 -9.81 -0.73 5.03
C SER A 101 -10.91 0.28 4.77
N VAL A 102 -11.99 0.17 5.54
CA VAL A 102 -13.06 1.18 5.53
C VAL A 102 -12.63 2.31 6.45
N GLY A 103 -12.35 3.46 5.85
CA GLY A 103 -12.01 4.68 6.59
C GLY A 103 -13.25 5.34 7.18
N ASN A 104 -13.03 6.45 7.91
CA ASN A 104 -14.10 7.30 8.38
C ASN A 104 -14.98 7.73 7.20
N HIS A 105 -16.28 7.71 7.38
CA HIS A 105 -17.30 8.00 6.36
C HIS A 105 -17.53 6.89 5.30
N GLY A 106 -17.15 5.64 5.57
CA GLY A 106 -17.42 4.53 4.66
C GLY A 106 -16.56 4.50 3.39
N VAL A 107 -15.55 5.36 3.28
CA VAL A 107 -14.66 5.42 2.12
C VAL A 107 -13.66 4.27 2.18
N LEU A 108 -13.62 3.46 1.13
CA LEU A 108 -12.63 2.40 0.97
C LEU A 108 -11.25 3.00 0.71
N THR A 109 -10.31 2.63 1.54
CA THR A 109 -8.89 2.99 1.41
C THR A 109 -8.06 1.73 1.24
N TYR A 110 -6.96 1.83 0.54
CA TYR A 110 -6.14 0.69 0.12
C TYR A 110 -4.70 0.87 0.55
N ARG A 111 -4.04 -0.24 0.86
CA ARG A 111 -2.62 -0.32 1.15
C ARG A 111 -2.00 -1.44 0.34
N MET A 112 -0.85 -1.19 -0.27
CA MET A 112 -0.10 -2.23 -0.97
C MET A 112 0.71 -3.06 0.01
N THR A 113 0.81 -4.35 -0.28
CA THR A 113 1.48 -5.34 0.56
C THR A 113 2.31 -6.29 -0.31
N ILE A 114 3.43 -6.75 0.22
CA ILE A 114 4.22 -7.85 -0.37
C ILE A 114 3.81 -9.13 0.34
N VAL A 115 3.34 -10.11 -0.41
CA VAL A 115 2.95 -11.41 0.09
C VAL A 115 4.14 -12.37 -0.01
N THR A 116 4.50 -12.99 1.11
CA THR A 116 5.56 -13.99 1.21
C THR A 116 5.04 -15.26 1.87
N ALA A 117 5.76 -16.36 1.78
CA ALA A 117 5.42 -17.60 2.48
C ALA A 117 5.39 -17.44 4.01
N GLN A 118 6.08 -16.43 4.55
CA GLN A 118 6.16 -16.17 5.99
C GLN A 118 5.12 -15.15 6.47
N GLY A 119 4.35 -14.55 5.55
CA GLY A 119 3.32 -13.56 5.87
C GLY A 119 3.36 -12.36 4.93
N THR A 120 2.61 -11.34 5.30
CA THR A 120 2.39 -10.15 4.49
C THR A 120 3.14 -8.94 5.05
N ILE A 121 3.95 -8.30 4.22
CA ILE A 121 4.74 -7.12 4.57
C ILE A 121 4.08 -5.88 3.95
N PRO A 122 3.61 -4.93 4.75
CA PRO A 122 3.02 -3.71 4.22
C PRO A 122 4.08 -2.82 3.56
N MET A 123 3.83 -2.37 2.34
CA MET A 123 4.69 -1.45 1.60
C MET A 123 4.53 0.01 2.06
N SER A 124 3.45 0.31 2.77
CA SER A 124 3.21 1.63 3.36
C SER A 124 2.54 1.47 4.72
N ASP A 125 2.75 2.47 5.59
CA ASP A 125 2.13 2.52 6.91
C ASP A 125 0.70 3.06 6.88
N SER A 126 0.29 3.68 5.79
CA SER A 126 -1.00 4.34 5.66
C SER A 126 -1.87 3.69 4.57
N TYR A 127 -3.17 3.71 4.83
CA TYR A 127 -4.16 3.42 3.81
C TYR A 127 -4.50 4.73 3.09
N SER A 128 -4.59 4.69 1.77
CA SER A 128 -4.95 5.85 0.97
C SER A 128 -5.92 5.49 -0.15
N GLY A 129 -6.68 6.43 -0.66
CA GLY A 129 -7.58 6.24 -1.79
C GLY A 129 -6.84 5.93 -3.10
N GLY A 130 -7.58 5.80 -4.19
CA GLY A 130 -7.02 5.60 -5.52
C GLY A 130 -6.71 4.14 -5.85
N LYS A 131 -7.72 3.27 -5.83
CA LYS A 131 -7.61 1.85 -6.21
C LYS A 131 -6.89 1.67 -7.56
N GLN A 132 -7.29 2.42 -8.57
CA GLN A 132 -6.74 2.30 -9.93
C GLN A 132 -5.22 2.58 -9.97
N SER A 133 -4.77 3.67 -9.35
CA SER A 133 -3.33 4.01 -9.30
C SER A 133 -2.51 2.93 -8.58
N LYS A 134 -3.08 2.24 -7.61
CA LYS A 134 -2.41 1.14 -6.90
C LYS A 134 -2.42 -0.15 -7.72
N THR A 135 -3.48 -0.40 -8.47
CA THR A 135 -3.52 -1.52 -9.42
C THR A 135 -2.45 -1.37 -10.49
N GLU A 136 -2.34 -0.20 -11.10
CA GLU A 136 -1.28 0.09 -12.08
C GLU A 136 0.13 -0.06 -11.46
N MET A 137 0.30 0.38 -10.21
CA MET A 137 1.55 0.22 -9.48
C MET A 137 1.87 -1.25 -9.23
N ARG A 138 0.88 -2.05 -8.82
CA ARG A 138 1.01 -3.50 -8.62
C ARG A 138 1.49 -4.18 -9.90
N GLU A 139 0.85 -3.89 -11.02
CA GLU A 139 1.23 -4.46 -12.32
C GLU A 139 2.65 -4.10 -12.73
N ARG A 140 3.08 -2.86 -12.49
CA ARG A 140 4.46 -2.43 -12.73
C ARG A 140 5.47 -3.19 -11.88
N ILE A 141 5.18 -3.36 -10.59
CA ILE A 141 6.05 -4.11 -9.68
C ILE A 141 6.12 -5.58 -10.10
N LEU A 142 4.98 -6.23 -10.41
CA LEU A 142 4.96 -7.62 -10.85
C LEU A 142 5.74 -7.81 -12.16
N ARG A 143 5.57 -6.91 -13.12
CA ARG A 143 6.35 -6.91 -14.37
C ARG A 143 7.85 -6.76 -14.10
N PHE A 144 8.25 -5.87 -13.19
CA PHE A 144 9.65 -5.71 -12.79
C PHE A 144 10.23 -6.95 -12.11
N LEU A 145 9.42 -7.67 -11.34
CA LEU A 145 9.78 -8.94 -10.70
C LEU A 145 9.83 -10.11 -11.70
N GLY A 146 9.44 -9.91 -12.96
CA GLY A 146 9.30 -10.97 -13.97
C GLY A 146 8.13 -11.90 -13.67
N LYS A 147 7.13 -11.43 -12.91
CA LYS A 147 5.90 -12.17 -12.58
C LYS A 147 4.74 -11.58 -13.36
N GLU A 148 4.02 -12.43 -14.07
CA GLU A 148 2.81 -11.98 -14.74
C GLU A 148 1.72 -11.67 -13.71
N ALA A 149 0.98 -10.60 -13.93
CA ALA A 149 -0.14 -10.20 -13.08
C ALA A 149 -1.30 -11.23 -13.08
N GLY A 150 -1.20 -12.25 -13.94
CA GLY A 150 -2.20 -13.30 -14.14
C GLY A 150 -2.03 -14.56 -13.28
N SER A 151 -0.83 -14.85 -12.74
CA SER A 151 -0.61 -16.14 -12.06
C SER A 151 -1.45 -16.30 -10.77
N ALA A 152 -1.73 -15.22 -10.06
CA ALA A 152 -2.63 -15.24 -8.92
C ALA A 152 -4.10 -15.46 -9.36
N ASN A 153 -4.50 -14.91 -10.51
CA ASN A 153 -5.84 -15.09 -11.03
C ASN A 153 -6.12 -16.52 -11.52
N GLU A 154 -5.13 -17.17 -12.14
CA GLU A 154 -5.29 -18.56 -12.61
C GLU A 154 -5.33 -19.57 -11.45
N ALA A 155 -4.49 -19.38 -10.43
CA ALA A 155 -4.52 -20.21 -9.24
C ALA A 155 -5.84 -20.04 -8.46
N ASP A 156 -6.35 -18.81 -8.35
CA ASP A 156 -7.64 -18.52 -7.75
C ASP A 156 -8.79 -19.14 -8.55
N GLU A 157 -8.75 -19.05 -9.87
CA GLU A 157 -9.81 -19.57 -10.73
C GLU A 157 -9.87 -21.09 -10.69
N SER A 158 -8.74 -21.79 -10.67
CA SER A 158 -8.68 -23.25 -10.51
C SER A 158 -9.24 -23.68 -9.14
N SER A 159 -8.94 -22.94 -8.09
CA SER A 159 -9.47 -23.19 -6.74
C SER A 159 -10.97 -22.93 -6.66
N ILE A 160 -11.45 -21.86 -7.33
CA ILE A 160 -12.88 -21.56 -7.42
C ILE A 160 -13.63 -22.67 -8.16
N ARG A 161 -13.12 -23.13 -9.30
CA ARG A 161 -13.71 -24.25 -10.06
C ARG A 161 -13.74 -25.53 -9.23
N SER A 162 -12.69 -25.82 -8.45
CA SER A 162 -12.65 -26.96 -7.54
C SER A 162 -13.72 -26.86 -6.45
N LEU A 163 -13.93 -25.70 -5.86
CA LEU A 163 -14.98 -25.48 -4.85
C LEU A 163 -16.38 -25.59 -5.48
N LEU A 164 -16.58 -25.11 -6.69
CA LEU A 164 -17.84 -25.24 -7.42
C LEU A 164 -18.16 -26.70 -7.74
N ALA A 165 -17.17 -27.49 -8.20
CA ALA A 165 -17.31 -28.92 -8.43
C ALA A 165 -17.68 -29.71 -7.16
N GLN A 166 -17.32 -29.19 -5.97
CA GLN A 166 -17.71 -29.74 -4.67
C GLN A 166 -19.08 -29.23 -4.16
N GLY A 167 -19.77 -28.40 -4.94
CA GLY A 167 -21.04 -27.77 -4.51
C GLY A 167 -20.87 -26.65 -3.48
N ARG A 168 -19.63 -26.20 -3.19
CA ARG A 168 -19.29 -25.21 -2.17
C ARG A 168 -19.31 -23.78 -2.73
N LYS A 169 -20.44 -23.38 -3.29
CA LYS A 169 -20.61 -22.09 -3.97
C LYS A 169 -20.35 -20.89 -3.04
N ILE A 170 -20.75 -20.99 -1.77
CA ILE A 170 -20.54 -19.90 -0.79
C ILE A 170 -19.05 -19.69 -0.53
N ASP A 171 -18.28 -20.75 -0.41
CA ASP A 171 -16.84 -20.68 -0.18
C ASP A 171 -16.11 -20.14 -1.42
N ALA A 172 -16.56 -20.50 -2.63
CA ALA A 172 -16.06 -19.94 -3.88
C ALA A 172 -16.30 -18.42 -3.96
N ILE A 173 -17.47 -17.93 -3.56
CA ILE A 173 -17.79 -16.51 -3.49
C ILE A 173 -16.91 -15.80 -2.45
N GLN A 174 -16.70 -16.40 -1.29
CA GLN A 174 -15.83 -15.83 -0.25
C GLN A 174 -14.38 -15.78 -0.69
N LEU A 175 -13.88 -16.84 -1.34
CA LEU A 175 -12.53 -16.89 -1.88
C LEU A 175 -12.33 -15.78 -2.93
N LEU A 176 -13.23 -15.69 -3.90
CA LEU A 176 -13.17 -14.67 -4.97
C LEU A 176 -13.27 -13.25 -4.40
N ARG A 177 -14.13 -13.05 -3.41
CA ARG A 177 -14.26 -11.77 -2.73
C ARG A 177 -12.97 -11.36 -2.01
N SER A 178 -12.32 -12.30 -1.32
CA SER A 178 -11.10 -12.03 -0.56
C SER A 178 -9.90 -11.84 -1.47
N SER A 179 -9.74 -12.66 -2.52
CA SER A 179 -8.60 -12.61 -3.42
C SER A 179 -8.64 -11.38 -4.34
N ARG A 180 -9.80 -11.06 -4.91
CA ARG A 180 -9.97 -9.90 -5.80
C ARG A 180 -10.41 -8.63 -5.10
N ASN A 181 -10.72 -8.72 -3.80
CA ASN A 181 -11.21 -7.59 -2.98
C ASN A 181 -12.39 -6.84 -3.62
N ILE A 182 -13.35 -7.59 -4.14
CA ILE A 182 -14.58 -7.11 -4.79
C ILE A 182 -15.78 -7.19 -3.86
N GLY A 183 -16.86 -6.50 -4.22
CA GLY A 183 -18.12 -6.55 -3.47
C GLY A 183 -18.79 -7.93 -3.54
N LEU A 184 -19.66 -8.24 -2.58
CA LEU A 184 -20.37 -9.52 -2.55
C LEU A 184 -21.20 -9.77 -3.81
N THR A 185 -21.89 -8.74 -4.30
CA THR A 185 -22.72 -8.83 -5.51
C THR A 185 -21.87 -9.13 -6.74
N GLU A 186 -20.74 -8.46 -6.88
CA GLU A 186 -19.79 -8.65 -7.97
C GLU A 186 -19.12 -10.03 -7.91
N ALA A 187 -18.72 -10.47 -6.71
CA ALA A 187 -18.17 -11.81 -6.49
C ALA A 187 -19.17 -12.89 -6.87
N LYS A 188 -20.45 -12.74 -6.47
CA LYS A 188 -21.51 -13.66 -6.83
C LYS A 188 -21.70 -13.75 -8.35
N GLN A 189 -21.77 -12.62 -9.05
CA GLN A 189 -21.91 -12.59 -10.50
C GLN A 189 -20.74 -13.26 -11.23
N GLN A 190 -19.50 -13.04 -10.77
CA GLN A 190 -18.33 -13.68 -11.36
C GLN A 190 -18.29 -15.19 -11.12
N VAL A 191 -18.68 -15.64 -9.93
CA VAL A 191 -18.78 -17.10 -9.63
C VAL A 191 -19.85 -17.76 -10.48
N GLU A 192 -21.00 -17.13 -10.65
CA GLU A 192 -22.07 -17.63 -11.52
C GLU A 192 -21.65 -17.69 -13.00
N ALA A 193 -20.86 -16.72 -13.46
CA ALA A 193 -20.28 -16.75 -14.81
C ALA A 193 -19.28 -17.90 -14.99
N ILE A 194 -18.43 -18.18 -14.00
CA ILE A 194 -17.49 -19.33 -14.02
C ILE A 194 -18.25 -20.64 -14.00
N GLU A 195 -19.30 -20.78 -13.18
CA GLU A 195 -20.16 -21.96 -13.09
C GLU A 195 -20.82 -22.28 -14.46
N ALA A 196 -21.41 -21.26 -15.09
CA ALA A 196 -22.02 -21.40 -16.42
C ALA A 196 -21.04 -21.85 -17.50
N GLN A 197 -19.80 -21.42 -17.43
CA GLN A 197 -18.74 -21.86 -18.38
C GLN A 197 -18.32 -23.32 -18.14
N THR A 198 -18.42 -23.79 -16.89
CA THR A 198 -18.03 -25.17 -16.53
C THR A 198 -19.10 -26.18 -16.94
N GLU A 199 -20.37 -25.78 -17.00
CA GLU A 199 -21.49 -26.65 -17.43
C GLU A 199 -21.58 -26.82 -18.95
N THR A 200 -20.86 -26.00 -19.73
CA THR A 200 -20.93 -25.99 -21.21
C THR A 200 -19.83 -26.88 -21.85
N HIS A 201 -18.96 -27.46 -21.07
CA HIS A 201 -17.88 -28.36 -21.49
C HIS A 201 -18.09 -29.79 -20.95
#